data_470b533283000ba43df31a3ff1d93946
#
_entry.id   470b533283000ba43df31a3ff1d93946
#
_cell.length_a   1.000
_cell.length_b   1.000
_cell.length_c   1.000
_cell.angle_alpha   90.00
_cell.angle_beta   90.00
_cell.angle_gamma   90.00
#
_symmetry.space_group_name_H-M   'P 1'
#
loop_
_entity.id
_entity.type
_entity.pdbx_description
1 polymer ?
#
loop_
_entity_poly.entity_id
_entity_poly.type
_entity_poly.pdbx_seq_one_letter_code
_entity_poly.pdbx_strand_id
1 'polypeptide(L)'
;GDVYKRQIRNDSLIYAYGKEMGRQCRRMGIQVNFAPVLDVNTNPQNPVIGRRSFGEHPEQVARKAIAYAKGLESEGIMAVGKHFPGHGDTSEDSHHTLPVVNHSKIHLAKNELLPFKHYIDAGLSGMMTGHLLIPALDSTTELPASLSPVIVDTLLQQKLRFRGLTFTDALEMKGASSYPDQALTALLAGNDILLKPIIPGTQIERLEKALENNEISHQIIEEKCLKVLRYKYILGLNRYRPIKTENLIEELNNPNAERITRQLFARSVTLLENKNNTIPFSDLEKRTFGAVSVGVKAKTSFQNMLQNYAEVTPSLLYAGMKPALTNETIQQLSKYNTIIIGIYSEKKENIELVKRACKGKRPILVFFVSPYALNAYKDILPDAEAVIMAYESTPLAQEYAAELLFGGIEAKGKLPVNIQGLYAMGEGLKTPITRLGYATPEEAGMDSRI
;
A
#
# COMPACT_ATOMS: atom_id res chain seq x y z
N GLY A 1 4.64 2.21 -2.18
CA GLY A 1 3.29 2.43 -1.87
C GLY A 1 2.25 1.54 -2.52
N ASP A 2 1.34 1.08 -1.71
CA ASP A 2 0.24 0.23 -2.17
C ASP A 2 -1.06 1.01 -2.38
N VAL A 3 -0.97 2.35 -2.36
CA VAL A 3 -2.14 3.24 -2.45
C VAL A 3 -2.93 3.01 -3.74
N TYR A 4 -2.26 2.85 -4.87
CA TYR A 4 -2.91 2.62 -6.16
C TYR A 4 -3.59 1.24 -6.29
N LYS A 5 -3.28 0.28 -5.44
CA LYS A 5 -3.93 -1.05 -5.46
C LYS A 5 -5.30 -1.06 -4.80
N ARG A 6 -5.55 -0.13 -3.88
CA ARG A 6 -6.82 -0.04 -3.14
C ARG A 6 -7.99 0.32 -4.05
N GLN A 7 -7.76 1.16 -5.08
CA GLN A 7 -8.75 1.71 -5.98
C GLN A 7 -9.23 0.71 -7.04
N ILE A 8 -8.45 -0.35 -7.28
CA ILE A 8 -8.70 -1.29 -8.36
C ILE A 8 -9.83 -2.24 -7.98
N ARG A 9 -10.85 -2.33 -8.81
CA ARG A 9 -11.97 -3.27 -8.64
C ARG A 9 -11.68 -4.67 -9.16
N ASN A 10 -10.73 -4.80 -10.09
CA ASN A 10 -10.39 -6.05 -10.77
C ASN A 10 -9.32 -6.82 -10.00
N ASP A 11 -9.72 -7.85 -9.27
CA ASP A 11 -8.81 -8.68 -8.49
C ASP A 11 -7.87 -9.51 -9.35
N SER A 12 -8.22 -9.78 -10.63
CA SER A 12 -7.31 -10.46 -11.56
C SER A 12 -6.02 -9.65 -11.80
N LEU A 13 -6.10 -8.31 -11.79
CA LEU A 13 -4.92 -7.47 -11.92
C LEU A 13 -4.07 -7.49 -10.63
N ILE A 14 -4.72 -7.57 -9.45
CA ILE A 14 -4.00 -7.73 -8.18
C ILE A 14 -3.33 -9.11 -8.11
N TYR A 15 -4.00 -10.16 -8.60
CA TYR A 15 -3.40 -11.48 -8.74
C TYR A 15 -2.19 -11.45 -9.69
N ALA A 16 -2.33 -10.83 -10.87
CA ALA A 16 -1.23 -10.70 -11.84
C ALA A 16 -0.03 -9.95 -11.24
N TYR A 17 -0.29 -8.91 -10.44
CA TYR A 17 0.75 -8.20 -9.71
C TYR A 17 1.43 -9.10 -8.67
N GLY A 18 0.67 -9.86 -7.87
CA GLY A 18 1.22 -10.84 -6.93
C GLY A 18 2.06 -11.90 -7.64
N LYS A 19 1.59 -12.39 -8.78
CA LYS A 19 2.31 -13.37 -9.62
C LYS A 19 3.64 -12.80 -10.12
N GLU A 20 3.65 -11.56 -10.62
CA GLU A 20 4.88 -10.89 -11.07
C GLU A 20 5.88 -10.70 -9.90
N MET A 21 5.40 -10.28 -8.72
CA MET A 21 6.24 -10.21 -7.52
C MET A 21 6.80 -11.58 -7.12
N GLY A 22 6.00 -12.64 -7.24
CA GLY A 22 6.44 -14.02 -7.02
C GLY A 22 7.54 -14.44 -7.99
N ARG A 23 7.38 -14.14 -9.27
CA ARG A 23 8.38 -14.38 -10.31
C ARG A 23 9.71 -13.67 -9.99
N GLN A 24 9.65 -12.40 -9.57
CA GLN A 24 10.84 -11.64 -9.17
C GLN A 24 11.50 -12.22 -7.92
N CYS A 25 10.72 -12.58 -6.90
CA CYS A 25 11.23 -13.27 -5.70
C CYS A 25 11.95 -14.57 -6.09
N ARG A 26 11.32 -15.41 -6.90
CA ARG A 26 11.92 -16.66 -7.37
C ARG A 26 13.22 -16.42 -8.15
N ARG A 27 13.24 -15.40 -9.01
CA ARG A 27 14.43 -15.01 -9.78
C ARG A 27 15.59 -14.56 -8.88
N MET A 28 15.26 -13.94 -7.74
CA MET A 28 16.21 -13.51 -6.71
C MET A 28 16.56 -14.62 -5.68
N GLY A 29 15.98 -15.81 -5.82
CA GLY A 29 16.19 -16.90 -4.85
C GLY A 29 15.50 -16.67 -3.50
N ILE A 30 14.48 -15.85 -3.45
CA ILE A 30 13.66 -15.59 -2.26
C ILE A 30 12.46 -16.54 -2.27
N GLN A 31 12.27 -17.33 -1.22
CA GLN A 31 11.20 -18.31 -1.09
C GLN A 31 10.02 -17.84 -0.25
N VAL A 32 10.22 -16.83 0.60
CA VAL A 32 9.19 -16.31 1.51
C VAL A 32 9.08 -14.80 1.34
N ASN A 33 7.87 -14.30 1.10
CA ASN A 33 7.61 -12.87 1.02
C ASN A 33 6.67 -12.45 2.16
N PHE A 34 7.11 -11.51 3.01
CA PHE A 34 6.31 -10.97 4.12
C PHE A 34 5.25 -9.99 3.63
N ALA A 35 4.38 -10.49 2.78
CA ALA A 35 3.20 -9.84 2.23
C ALA A 35 2.12 -10.89 1.90
N PRO A 36 0.85 -10.51 1.90
CA PRO A 36 0.26 -9.17 1.96
C PRO A 36 0.04 -8.62 3.37
N VAL A 37 -0.23 -7.30 3.44
CA VAL A 37 -0.80 -6.67 4.65
C VAL A 37 -2.30 -6.94 4.69
N LEU A 38 -2.77 -7.57 5.77
CA LEU A 38 -4.18 -7.89 6.03
C LEU A 38 -4.86 -6.88 6.99
N ASP A 39 -4.07 -5.94 7.52
CA ASP A 39 -4.55 -4.92 8.44
C ASP A 39 -5.58 -4.01 7.76
N VAL A 40 -6.73 -3.80 8.42
CA VAL A 40 -7.78 -2.89 7.98
C VAL A 40 -7.48 -1.49 8.49
N ASN A 41 -7.25 -0.51 7.60
CA ASN A 41 -6.82 0.84 7.99
C ASN A 41 -8.02 1.68 8.46
N THR A 42 -8.56 1.38 9.62
CA THR A 42 -9.71 2.11 10.21
C THR A 42 -9.29 3.45 10.82
N ASN A 43 -8.03 3.61 11.19
CA ASN A 43 -7.47 4.86 11.70
C ASN A 43 -6.67 5.61 10.62
N PRO A 44 -7.16 6.76 10.11
CA PRO A 44 -6.43 7.57 9.13
C PRO A 44 -5.07 8.08 9.62
N GLN A 45 -4.88 8.18 10.94
CA GLN A 45 -3.64 8.66 11.57
C GLN A 45 -2.64 7.53 11.86
N ASN A 46 -2.96 6.28 11.49
CA ASN A 46 -2.05 5.16 11.70
C ASN A 46 -0.70 5.39 11.01
N PRO A 47 0.41 5.49 11.78
CA PRO A 47 1.72 5.81 11.22
C PRO A 47 2.39 4.63 10.51
N VAL A 48 1.99 3.39 10.84
CA VAL A 48 2.64 2.15 10.39
C VAL A 48 1.93 1.54 9.20
N ILE A 49 0.62 1.36 9.29
CA ILE A 49 -0.17 0.64 8.29
C ILE A 49 -0.57 1.57 7.15
N GLY A 50 -1.30 2.64 7.42
CA GLY A 50 -1.61 3.71 6.49
C GLY A 50 -1.67 3.28 5.01
N ARG A 51 -0.67 3.69 4.24
CA ARG A 51 -0.55 3.38 2.80
C ARG A 51 -0.27 1.90 2.47
N ARG A 52 0.12 1.09 3.45
CA ARG A 52 0.45 -0.34 3.24
C ARG A 52 -0.79 -1.22 3.17
N SER A 53 -1.92 -0.82 3.77
CA SER A 53 -3.17 -1.58 3.76
C SER A 53 -3.89 -1.53 2.41
N PHE A 54 -4.73 -2.51 2.12
CA PHE A 54 -5.64 -2.53 0.96
C PHE A 54 -6.93 -1.71 1.18
N GLY A 55 -7.10 -1.02 2.30
CA GLY A 55 -8.23 -0.11 2.54
C GLY A 55 -8.79 -0.16 3.96
N GLU A 56 -9.97 0.45 4.10
CA GLU A 56 -10.71 0.58 5.37
C GLU A 56 -11.85 -0.45 5.51
N HIS A 57 -12.16 -1.19 4.45
CA HIS A 57 -13.26 -2.16 4.46
C HIS A 57 -12.73 -3.59 4.56
N PRO A 58 -13.05 -4.35 5.62
CA PRO A 58 -12.47 -5.67 5.90
C PRO A 58 -12.57 -6.67 4.74
N GLU A 59 -13.76 -6.78 4.11
CA GLU A 59 -14.00 -7.69 2.99
C GLU A 59 -13.15 -7.34 1.75
N GLN A 60 -12.97 -6.04 1.47
CA GLN A 60 -12.12 -5.61 0.35
C GLN A 60 -10.65 -5.89 0.63
N VAL A 61 -10.20 -5.65 1.87
CA VAL A 61 -8.83 -5.97 2.31
C VAL A 61 -8.60 -7.48 2.14
N ALA A 62 -9.51 -8.31 2.66
CA ALA A 62 -9.43 -9.78 2.53
C ALA A 62 -9.31 -10.20 1.07
N ARG A 63 -10.26 -9.78 0.22
CA ARG A 63 -10.35 -10.18 -1.18
C ARG A 63 -9.09 -9.83 -1.98
N LYS A 64 -8.59 -8.59 -1.84
CA LYS A 64 -7.40 -8.12 -2.54
C LYS A 64 -6.12 -8.76 -2.04
N ALA A 65 -5.97 -8.87 -0.72
CA ALA A 65 -4.82 -9.53 -0.11
C ALA A 65 -4.73 -11.01 -0.51
N ILE A 66 -5.86 -11.71 -0.55
CA ILE A 66 -5.93 -13.11 -1.01
C ILE A 66 -5.56 -13.22 -2.49
N ALA A 67 -6.07 -12.32 -3.35
CA ALA A 67 -5.70 -12.30 -4.77
C ALA A 67 -4.19 -12.12 -4.96
N TYR A 68 -3.58 -11.18 -4.23
CA TYR A 68 -2.14 -10.95 -4.24
C TYR A 68 -1.35 -12.17 -3.74
N ALA A 69 -1.76 -12.74 -2.60
CA ALA A 69 -1.11 -13.91 -2.01
C ALA A 69 -1.16 -15.14 -2.92
N LYS A 70 -2.34 -15.41 -3.52
CA LYS A 70 -2.48 -16.49 -4.51
C LYS A 70 -1.59 -16.27 -5.74
N GLY A 71 -1.38 -15.02 -6.15
CA GLY A 71 -0.41 -14.68 -7.19
C GLY A 71 1.01 -15.05 -6.80
N LEU A 72 1.47 -14.69 -5.58
CA LEU A 72 2.77 -15.09 -5.05
C LEU A 72 2.93 -16.62 -5.00
N GLU A 73 1.96 -17.33 -4.42
CA GLU A 73 2.03 -18.78 -4.24
C GLU A 73 1.95 -19.55 -5.57
N SER A 74 1.31 -19.00 -6.58
CA SER A 74 1.32 -19.59 -7.94
C SER A 74 2.72 -19.63 -8.57
N GLU A 75 3.66 -18.84 -8.06
CA GLU A 75 5.08 -18.83 -8.45
C GLU A 75 5.99 -19.60 -7.48
N GLY A 76 5.39 -20.33 -6.52
CA GLY A 76 6.11 -21.12 -5.53
C GLY A 76 6.75 -20.28 -4.41
N ILE A 77 6.26 -19.07 -4.16
CA ILE A 77 6.71 -18.17 -3.10
C ILE A 77 5.68 -18.18 -1.98
N MET A 78 6.10 -18.53 -0.76
CA MET A 78 5.22 -18.43 0.40
C MET A 78 4.79 -16.99 0.64
N ALA A 79 3.48 -16.75 0.63
CA ALA A 79 2.89 -15.50 1.08
C ALA A 79 2.74 -15.52 2.61
N VAL A 80 3.03 -14.39 3.28
CA VAL A 80 2.86 -14.23 4.73
C VAL A 80 1.93 -13.07 5.02
N GLY A 81 0.70 -13.39 5.40
CA GLY A 81 -0.30 -12.39 5.81
C GLY A 81 0.07 -11.74 7.13
N LYS A 82 -0.11 -10.42 7.26
CA LYS A 82 0.34 -9.67 8.44
C LYS A 82 -0.50 -8.41 8.70
N HIS A 83 -0.51 -7.94 9.95
CA HIS A 83 0.12 -8.39 11.20
C HIS A 83 -0.99 -8.93 12.14
N PHE A 84 -1.07 -10.25 12.30
CA PHE A 84 -2.11 -10.87 13.13
C PHE A 84 -2.02 -10.41 14.58
N PRO A 85 -3.13 -10.08 15.26
CA PRO A 85 -4.53 -10.17 14.82
C PRO A 85 -5.11 -8.87 14.22
N GLY A 86 -4.30 -7.87 13.84
CA GLY A 86 -4.69 -6.64 13.15
C GLY A 86 -4.12 -5.38 13.78
N HIS A 87 -3.33 -4.63 12.99
CA HIS A 87 -2.59 -3.42 13.40
C HIS A 87 -3.19 -2.12 12.80
N GLY A 88 -4.34 -2.21 12.12
CA GLY A 88 -4.84 -1.12 11.27
C GLY A 88 -5.46 0.06 12.02
N ASP A 89 -5.85 -0.11 13.28
CA ASP A 89 -6.52 0.92 14.10
C ASP A 89 -5.62 1.57 15.15
N THR A 90 -4.33 1.26 15.16
CA THR A 90 -3.41 1.84 16.15
C THR A 90 -3.01 3.26 15.76
N SER A 91 -2.81 4.13 16.75
CA SER A 91 -2.25 5.48 16.61
C SER A 91 -0.75 5.54 16.93
N GLU A 92 -0.19 4.45 17.42
CA GLU A 92 1.21 4.34 17.84
C GLU A 92 2.00 3.39 16.94
N ASP A 93 3.30 3.64 16.82
CA ASP A 93 4.22 2.84 16.04
C ASP A 93 4.84 1.74 16.91
N SER A 94 4.61 0.48 16.55
CA SER A 94 5.16 -0.70 17.22
C SER A 94 6.70 -0.79 17.17
N HIS A 95 7.37 0.00 16.33
CA HIS A 95 8.82 0.16 16.37
C HIS A 95 9.30 0.97 17.59
N HIS A 96 8.43 1.79 18.18
CA HIS A 96 8.79 2.71 19.26
C HIS A 96 8.07 2.43 20.58
N THR A 97 6.89 1.81 20.54
CA THR A 97 6.03 1.53 21.71
C THR A 97 5.35 0.17 21.55
N LEU A 98 4.57 -0.24 22.54
CA LEU A 98 3.62 -1.36 22.41
C LEU A 98 2.22 -0.80 22.17
N PRO A 99 1.73 -0.80 20.91
CA PRO A 99 0.42 -0.27 20.60
C PRO A 99 -0.70 -1.09 21.24
N VAL A 100 -1.73 -0.39 21.73
CA VAL A 100 -2.90 -1.01 22.36
C VAL A 100 -4.10 -0.89 21.45
N VAL A 101 -4.83 -2.02 21.23
CA VAL A 101 -6.08 -2.07 20.49
C VAL A 101 -7.25 -2.32 21.45
N ASN A 102 -8.00 -1.25 21.76
CA ASN A 102 -9.07 -1.25 22.76
C ASN A 102 -10.46 -1.44 22.14
N HIS A 103 -10.67 -2.53 21.40
CA HIS A 103 -11.97 -2.86 20.83
C HIS A 103 -12.61 -4.09 21.49
N SER A 104 -13.94 -4.16 21.44
CA SER A 104 -14.66 -5.35 21.91
C SER A 104 -14.35 -6.58 21.02
N LYS A 105 -14.51 -7.79 21.57
CA LYS A 105 -14.36 -9.04 20.79
C LYS A 105 -15.26 -9.08 19.55
N ILE A 106 -16.47 -8.51 19.63
CA ILE A 106 -17.39 -8.44 18.50
C ILE A 106 -16.86 -7.53 17.40
N HIS A 107 -16.30 -6.37 17.77
CA HIS A 107 -15.69 -5.47 16.81
C HIS A 107 -14.48 -6.11 16.13
N LEU A 108 -13.57 -6.67 16.90
CA LEU A 108 -12.38 -7.36 16.39
C LEU A 108 -12.73 -8.49 15.44
N ALA A 109 -13.77 -9.28 15.75
CA ALA A 109 -14.20 -10.38 14.88
C ALA A 109 -14.76 -9.91 13.53
N LYS A 110 -15.41 -8.75 13.50
CA LYS A 110 -16.04 -8.19 12.29
C LYS A 110 -15.11 -7.35 11.44
N ASN A 111 -14.06 -6.80 12.02
CA ASN A 111 -13.13 -5.88 11.36
C ASN A 111 -11.73 -6.47 11.25
N GLU A 112 -10.96 -6.45 12.33
CA GLU A 112 -9.53 -6.77 12.33
C GLU A 112 -9.26 -8.24 11.97
N LEU A 113 -10.01 -9.18 12.57
CA LEU A 113 -9.81 -10.62 12.38
C LEU A 113 -10.42 -11.16 11.07
N LEU A 114 -11.36 -10.45 10.47
CA LEU A 114 -12.08 -10.93 9.30
C LEU A 114 -11.16 -11.20 8.09
N PRO A 115 -10.24 -10.31 7.70
CA PRO A 115 -9.31 -10.58 6.61
C PRO A 115 -8.40 -11.78 6.88
N PHE A 116 -7.96 -11.96 8.11
CA PHE A 116 -7.13 -13.10 8.51
C PHE A 116 -7.91 -14.42 8.42
N LYS A 117 -9.16 -14.43 8.87
CA LYS A 117 -10.03 -15.61 8.75
C LYS A 117 -10.20 -16.00 7.29
N HIS A 118 -10.54 -15.06 6.40
CA HIS A 118 -10.68 -15.33 4.97
C HIS A 118 -9.37 -15.80 4.33
N TYR A 119 -8.22 -15.24 4.77
CA TYR A 119 -6.89 -15.66 4.32
C TYR A 119 -6.59 -17.12 4.69
N ILE A 120 -6.94 -17.53 5.92
CA ILE A 120 -6.83 -18.91 6.42
C ILE A 120 -7.76 -19.84 5.62
N ASP A 121 -9.02 -19.47 5.45
CA ASP A 121 -10.01 -20.22 4.69
C ASP A 121 -9.62 -20.41 3.21
N ALA A 122 -8.81 -19.48 2.67
CA ALA A 122 -8.24 -19.57 1.33
C ALA A 122 -7.05 -20.55 1.21
N GLY A 123 -6.58 -21.13 2.32
CA GLY A 123 -5.51 -22.13 2.36
C GLY A 123 -4.09 -21.59 2.16
N LEU A 124 -3.85 -20.31 2.50
CA LEU A 124 -2.57 -19.63 2.31
C LEU A 124 -1.56 -20.00 3.42
N SER A 125 -0.26 -19.92 3.11
CA SER A 125 0.77 -20.71 3.77
C SER A 125 1.45 -20.06 4.98
N GLY A 126 1.51 -18.72 5.06
CA GLY A 126 2.25 -18.01 6.11
C GLY A 126 1.42 -16.97 6.86
N MET A 127 1.72 -16.78 8.16
CA MET A 127 1.11 -15.75 9.00
C MET A 127 2.16 -15.09 9.88
N MET A 128 2.16 -13.76 9.96
CA MET A 128 3.04 -13.01 10.88
C MET A 128 2.22 -12.45 12.04
N THR A 129 2.66 -12.73 13.26
CA THR A 129 2.06 -12.20 14.50
C THR A 129 2.69 -10.87 14.87
N GLY A 130 1.86 -9.85 15.13
CA GLY A 130 2.32 -8.49 15.44
C GLY A 130 2.55 -8.26 16.94
N HIS A 131 3.33 -7.22 17.25
CA HIS A 131 3.57 -6.78 18.63
C HIS A 131 2.49 -5.77 19.04
N LEU A 132 1.33 -6.29 19.46
CA LEU A 132 0.12 -5.52 19.82
C LEU A 132 -0.44 -6.01 21.14
N LEU A 133 -0.83 -5.09 22.02
CA LEU A 133 -1.59 -5.44 23.21
C LEU A 133 -3.09 -5.37 22.90
N ILE A 134 -3.81 -6.48 23.10
CA ILE A 134 -5.25 -6.57 22.80
C ILE A 134 -5.99 -7.17 23.99
N PRO A 135 -6.34 -6.37 25.01
CA PRO A 135 -6.92 -6.85 26.26
C PRO A 135 -8.22 -7.63 26.06
N ALA A 136 -8.99 -7.32 25.03
CA ALA A 136 -10.22 -8.06 24.70
C ALA A 136 -9.97 -9.50 24.25
N LEU A 137 -8.80 -9.83 23.68
CA LEU A 137 -8.45 -11.19 23.27
C LEU A 137 -7.69 -11.95 24.34
N ASP A 138 -6.75 -11.28 25.02
CA ASP A 138 -6.00 -11.81 26.16
C ASP A 138 -6.02 -10.77 27.29
N SER A 139 -6.83 -11.03 28.32
CA SER A 139 -6.94 -10.21 29.52
C SER A 139 -6.11 -10.74 30.69
N THR A 140 -5.40 -11.85 30.49
CA THR A 140 -4.70 -12.57 31.57
C THR A 140 -3.22 -12.17 31.65
N THR A 141 -2.69 -11.62 30.56
CA THR A 141 -1.29 -11.23 30.46
C THR A 141 -1.19 -9.82 29.86
N GLU A 142 -0.07 -9.13 30.12
CA GLU A 142 0.30 -7.90 29.43
C GLU A 142 1.25 -8.17 28.27
N LEU A 143 1.23 -9.39 27.74
CA LEU A 143 2.09 -9.79 26.64
C LEU A 143 1.57 -9.27 25.29
N PRO A 144 2.44 -8.85 24.39
CA PRO A 144 2.04 -8.56 23.02
C PRO A 144 1.53 -9.83 22.33
N ALA A 145 0.65 -9.66 21.36
CA ALA A 145 -0.02 -10.75 20.66
C ALA A 145 0.94 -11.82 20.15
N SER A 146 2.12 -11.44 19.65
CA SER A 146 3.16 -12.35 19.21
C SER A 146 3.76 -13.23 20.31
N LEU A 147 3.64 -12.82 21.56
CA LEU A 147 4.15 -13.53 22.74
C LEU A 147 3.04 -14.20 23.57
N SER A 148 1.76 -14.02 23.20
CA SER A 148 0.61 -14.55 23.91
C SER A 148 0.19 -15.92 23.41
N PRO A 149 0.24 -16.99 24.24
CA PRO A 149 -0.29 -18.32 23.88
C PRO A 149 -1.79 -18.28 23.57
N VAL A 150 -2.54 -17.40 24.23
CA VAL A 150 -3.98 -17.23 24.01
C VAL A 150 -4.24 -16.75 22.58
N ILE A 151 -3.40 -15.85 22.05
CA ILE A 151 -3.57 -15.27 20.72
C ILE A 151 -2.97 -16.17 19.63
N VAL A 152 -1.74 -16.67 19.83
CA VAL A 152 -1.06 -17.45 18.78
C VAL A 152 -1.56 -18.91 18.76
N ASP A 153 -1.50 -19.62 19.89
CA ASP A 153 -1.91 -21.01 19.90
C ASP A 153 -3.45 -21.13 19.91
N THR A 154 -4.12 -20.57 20.94
CA THR A 154 -5.56 -20.81 21.12
C THR A 154 -6.40 -20.13 20.03
N LEU A 155 -6.18 -18.84 19.72
CA LEU A 155 -6.99 -18.14 18.74
C LEU A 155 -6.58 -18.51 17.30
N LEU A 156 -5.30 -18.28 16.92
CA LEU A 156 -4.88 -18.46 15.53
C LEU A 156 -4.85 -19.93 15.12
N GLN A 157 -4.18 -20.80 15.91
CA GLN A 157 -3.95 -22.18 15.48
C GLN A 157 -5.14 -23.08 15.79
N GLN A 158 -5.77 -22.97 16.96
CA GLN A 158 -6.85 -23.88 17.35
C GLN A 158 -8.22 -23.38 16.85
N LYS A 159 -8.65 -22.15 17.18
CA LYS A 159 -9.98 -21.65 16.85
C LYS A 159 -10.12 -21.29 15.37
N LEU A 160 -9.16 -20.52 14.81
CA LEU A 160 -9.14 -20.15 13.40
C LEU A 160 -8.54 -21.25 12.50
N ARG A 161 -7.96 -22.30 13.10
CA ARG A 161 -7.42 -23.50 12.43
C ARG A 161 -6.32 -23.22 11.44
N PHE A 162 -5.49 -22.17 11.68
CA PHE A 162 -4.33 -21.93 10.84
C PHE A 162 -3.30 -23.04 10.99
N ARG A 163 -2.86 -23.62 9.87
CA ARG A 163 -1.91 -24.76 9.82
C ARG A 163 -0.59 -24.43 9.14
N GLY A 164 -0.48 -23.23 8.57
CA GLY A 164 0.74 -22.75 7.91
C GLY A 164 1.83 -22.35 8.91
N LEU A 165 2.95 -21.82 8.39
CA LEU A 165 4.03 -21.30 9.23
C LEU A 165 3.65 -19.98 9.89
N THR A 166 3.89 -19.89 11.20
CA THR A 166 3.77 -18.66 11.98
C THR A 166 5.13 -18.02 12.19
N PHE A 167 5.22 -16.74 11.88
CA PHE A 167 6.40 -15.89 12.07
C PHE A 167 6.08 -14.85 13.14
N THR A 168 7.02 -14.53 14.01
CA THR A 168 6.90 -13.28 14.77
C THR A 168 7.18 -12.08 13.86
N ASP A 169 6.66 -10.90 14.17
CA ASP A 169 7.31 -9.67 13.72
C ASP A 169 8.71 -9.56 14.36
N ALA A 170 9.51 -8.58 13.94
CA ALA A 170 10.90 -8.49 14.37
C ALA A 170 11.02 -8.30 15.89
N LEU A 171 11.58 -9.27 16.59
CA LEU A 171 11.69 -9.28 18.06
C LEU A 171 12.60 -8.17 18.60
N GLU A 172 13.43 -7.55 17.76
CA GLU A 172 14.22 -6.36 18.11
C GLU A 172 13.37 -5.08 18.29
N MET A 173 12.10 -5.09 17.81
CA MET A 173 11.19 -3.95 17.96
C MET A 173 10.80 -3.72 19.40
N LYS A 174 10.63 -2.46 19.81
CA LYS A 174 10.33 -2.10 21.20
C LYS A 174 9.07 -2.74 21.76
N GLY A 175 8.09 -3.04 20.92
CA GLY A 175 6.88 -3.76 21.31
C GLY A 175 7.12 -5.18 21.82
N ALA A 176 8.29 -5.77 21.57
CA ALA A 176 8.69 -7.09 22.08
C ALA A 176 10.02 -7.09 22.84
N SER A 177 10.94 -6.20 22.51
CA SER A 177 12.33 -6.20 23.02
C SER A 177 12.46 -5.93 24.53
N SER A 178 11.44 -5.35 25.15
CA SER A 178 11.40 -5.10 26.60
C SER A 178 11.05 -6.35 27.43
N TYR A 179 10.59 -7.42 26.79
CA TYR A 179 10.24 -8.65 27.50
C TYR A 179 11.47 -9.56 27.65
N PRO A 180 11.75 -10.02 28.88
CA PRO A 180 12.80 -11.03 29.09
C PRO A 180 12.43 -12.32 28.37
N ASP A 181 13.46 -13.08 27.95
CA ASP A 181 13.28 -14.37 27.29
C ASP A 181 12.33 -14.37 26.09
N GLN A 182 12.28 -13.24 25.34
CA GLN A 182 11.34 -13.03 24.26
C GLN A 182 11.29 -14.18 23.22
N ALA A 183 12.45 -14.80 22.92
CA ALA A 183 12.50 -15.91 21.98
C ALA A 183 11.82 -17.17 22.54
N LEU A 184 12.10 -17.51 23.81
CA LEU A 184 11.45 -18.64 24.49
C LEU A 184 9.94 -18.38 24.61
N THR A 185 9.54 -17.18 25.06
CA THR A 185 8.13 -16.80 25.19
C THR A 185 7.39 -16.86 23.85
N ALA A 186 8.00 -16.35 22.78
CA ALA A 186 7.41 -16.43 21.42
C ALA A 186 7.26 -17.87 20.92
N LEU A 187 8.23 -18.73 21.23
CA LEU A 187 8.20 -20.15 20.86
C LEU A 187 7.10 -20.89 21.62
N LEU A 188 6.99 -20.65 22.93
CA LEU A 188 5.95 -21.22 23.81
C LEU A 188 4.55 -20.66 23.44
N ALA A 189 4.47 -19.41 22.94
CA ALA A 189 3.22 -18.88 22.44
C ALA A 189 2.71 -19.60 21.20
N GLY A 190 3.56 -20.34 20.46
CA GLY A 190 3.15 -21.14 19.32
C GLY A 190 3.81 -20.74 18.00
N ASN A 191 4.64 -19.67 17.94
CA ASN A 191 5.32 -19.29 16.72
C ASN A 191 6.32 -20.37 16.26
N ASP A 192 6.47 -20.50 14.94
CA ASP A 192 7.37 -21.49 14.34
C ASP A 192 8.74 -20.86 13.98
N ILE A 193 8.74 -19.58 13.60
CA ILE A 193 9.93 -18.83 13.18
C ILE A 193 9.98 -17.51 13.94
N LEU A 194 11.12 -17.28 14.57
CA LEU A 194 11.42 -16.10 15.38
C LEU A 194 12.25 -15.13 14.54
N LEU A 195 11.66 -13.99 14.16
CA LEU A 195 12.31 -13.04 13.28
C LEU A 195 13.17 -12.06 14.10
N LYS A 196 14.45 -11.92 13.72
CA LYS A 196 15.39 -10.94 14.29
C LYS A 196 15.39 -10.89 15.82
N PRO A 197 15.65 -11.99 16.53
CA PRO A 197 15.81 -11.93 17.97
C PRO A 197 17.05 -11.09 18.33
N ILE A 198 16.98 -10.38 19.47
CA ILE A 198 18.12 -9.61 19.98
C ILE A 198 19.23 -10.59 20.38
N ILE A 199 20.44 -10.39 19.86
CA ILE A 199 21.62 -11.21 20.12
C ILE A 199 21.28 -12.70 19.96
N PRO A 200 21.15 -13.23 18.73
CA PRO A 200 20.65 -14.58 18.46
C PRO A 200 21.39 -15.68 19.25
N GLY A 201 22.71 -15.54 19.45
CA GLY A 201 23.50 -16.52 20.23
C GLY A 201 22.99 -16.68 21.65
N THR A 202 22.78 -15.57 22.37
CA THR A 202 22.24 -15.59 23.74
C THR A 202 20.84 -16.19 23.82
N GLN A 203 20.02 -15.96 22.80
CA GLN A 203 18.67 -16.54 22.75
C GLN A 203 18.72 -18.07 22.51
N ILE A 204 19.66 -18.56 21.72
CA ILE A 204 19.90 -20.00 21.53
C ILE A 204 20.35 -20.64 22.84
N GLU A 205 21.36 -20.06 23.51
CA GLU A 205 21.82 -20.52 24.82
C GLU A 205 20.70 -20.56 25.87
N ARG A 206 19.79 -19.57 25.81
CA ARG A 206 18.61 -19.55 26.72
C ARG A 206 17.63 -20.66 26.39
N LEU A 207 17.42 -20.98 25.12
CA LEU A 207 16.57 -22.10 24.69
C LEU A 207 17.16 -23.45 25.07
N GLU A 208 18.48 -23.62 24.97
CA GLU A 208 19.20 -24.84 25.41
C GLU A 208 19.01 -25.06 26.92
N LYS A 209 19.19 -24.00 27.72
CA LYS A 209 18.94 -24.07 29.18
C LYS A 209 17.44 -24.36 29.49
N ALA A 210 16.54 -23.83 28.71
CA ALA A 210 15.11 -24.12 28.87
C ALA A 210 14.77 -25.59 28.59
N LEU A 211 15.43 -26.22 27.65
CA LEU A 211 15.34 -27.66 27.41
C LEU A 211 15.93 -28.49 28.58
N GLU A 212 17.11 -28.13 29.06
CA GLU A 212 17.75 -28.77 30.19
C GLU A 212 16.90 -28.70 31.45
N ASN A 213 16.24 -27.56 31.70
CA ASN A 213 15.40 -27.32 32.85
C ASN A 213 13.93 -27.81 32.66
N ASN A 214 13.61 -28.44 31.51
CA ASN A 214 12.24 -28.87 31.18
C ASN A 214 11.20 -27.73 31.14
N GLU A 215 11.63 -26.47 30.87
CA GLU A 215 10.74 -25.35 30.64
C GLU A 215 10.05 -25.45 29.27
N ILE A 216 10.71 -26.13 28.30
CA ILE A 216 10.15 -26.51 27.02
C ILE A 216 10.52 -27.96 26.70
N SER A 217 9.63 -28.71 26.08
CA SER A 217 9.89 -30.10 25.75
C SER A 217 10.65 -30.24 24.41
N HIS A 218 11.48 -31.25 24.29
CA HIS A 218 12.13 -31.64 23.03
C HIS A 218 11.09 -31.88 21.93
N GLN A 219 9.94 -32.47 22.26
CA GLN A 219 8.86 -32.72 21.29
C GLN A 219 8.39 -31.44 20.61
N ILE A 220 8.21 -30.33 21.34
CA ILE A 220 7.80 -29.05 20.76
C ILE A 220 8.82 -28.54 19.73
N ILE A 221 10.12 -28.65 20.07
CA ILE A 221 11.21 -28.25 19.15
C ILE A 221 11.21 -29.12 17.89
N GLU A 222 11.08 -30.44 18.06
CA GLU A 222 11.04 -31.39 16.94
C GLU A 222 9.86 -31.16 16.02
N GLU A 223 8.66 -30.95 16.55
CA GLU A 223 7.44 -30.67 15.78
C GLU A 223 7.59 -29.37 14.96
N LYS A 224 8.12 -28.30 15.57
CA LYS A 224 8.36 -27.02 14.88
C LYS A 224 9.46 -27.15 13.84
N CYS A 225 10.56 -27.82 14.17
CA CYS A 225 11.64 -28.08 13.23
C CYS A 225 11.12 -28.87 12.01
N LEU A 226 10.40 -29.95 12.25
CA LEU A 226 9.79 -30.77 11.20
C LEU A 226 8.84 -29.94 10.31
N LYS A 227 8.05 -29.07 10.91
CA LYS A 227 7.14 -28.16 10.18
C LYS A 227 7.92 -27.22 9.27
N VAL A 228 9.00 -26.60 9.77
CA VAL A 228 9.87 -25.73 8.98
C VAL A 228 10.55 -26.49 7.85
N LEU A 229 11.06 -27.70 8.12
CA LEU A 229 11.70 -28.56 7.11
C LEU A 229 10.73 -28.98 6.01
N ARG A 230 9.48 -29.30 6.36
CA ARG A 230 8.42 -29.59 5.36
C ARG A 230 8.18 -28.40 4.42
N TYR A 231 8.10 -27.18 4.95
CA TYR A 231 7.94 -25.99 4.11
C TYR A 231 9.19 -25.70 3.27
N LYS A 232 10.38 -25.89 3.81
CA LYS A 232 11.63 -25.82 3.02
C LYS A 232 11.60 -26.81 1.84
N TYR A 233 11.10 -28.02 2.07
CA TYR A 233 10.95 -29.03 1.03
C TYR A 233 9.90 -28.60 -0.03
N ILE A 234 8.72 -28.15 0.39
CA ILE A 234 7.66 -27.67 -0.50
C ILE A 234 8.16 -26.50 -1.36
N LEU A 235 8.95 -25.60 -0.79
CA LEU A 235 9.54 -24.45 -1.47
C LEU A 235 10.78 -24.80 -2.32
N GLY A 236 11.13 -26.08 -2.43
CA GLY A 236 12.19 -26.58 -3.30
C GLY A 236 13.60 -26.44 -2.77
N LEU A 237 13.78 -26.08 -1.48
CA LEU A 237 15.10 -25.88 -0.85
C LEU A 237 15.88 -27.18 -0.57
N ASN A 238 15.24 -28.36 -0.77
CA ASN A 238 15.93 -29.66 -0.78
C ASN A 238 16.83 -29.86 -2.01
N ARG A 239 16.73 -29.00 -3.01
CA ARG A 239 17.57 -29.00 -4.22
C ARG A 239 18.19 -27.61 -4.38
N TYR A 240 19.38 -27.44 -3.81
CA TYR A 240 20.09 -26.17 -3.95
C TYR A 240 20.38 -25.85 -5.42
N ARG A 241 19.95 -24.67 -5.84
CA ARG A 241 20.22 -24.10 -7.16
C ARG A 241 20.71 -22.67 -6.98
N PRO A 242 21.98 -22.38 -7.26
CA PRO A 242 22.50 -21.02 -7.18
C PRO A 242 21.78 -20.11 -8.18
N ILE A 243 21.60 -18.87 -7.83
CA ILE A 243 21.02 -17.85 -8.69
C ILE A 243 22.00 -17.55 -9.83
N LYS A 244 21.50 -17.55 -11.06
CA LYS A 244 22.25 -17.03 -12.20
C LYS A 244 22.18 -15.51 -12.19
N THR A 245 23.32 -14.84 -12.31
CA THR A 245 23.40 -13.37 -12.29
C THR A 245 23.29 -12.74 -13.68
N GLU A 246 23.45 -13.57 -14.73
CA GLU A 246 23.29 -13.13 -16.11
C GLU A 246 21.85 -12.64 -16.37
N ASN A 247 21.71 -11.52 -17.05
CA ASN A 247 20.44 -10.88 -17.42
C ASN A 247 19.50 -10.61 -16.23
N LEU A 248 20.01 -10.60 -14.99
CA LEU A 248 19.19 -10.48 -13.78
C LEU A 248 18.36 -9.19 -13.77
N ILE A 249 18.98 -8.04 -14.08
CA ILE A 249 18.32 -6.74 -14.07
C ILE A 249 17.23 -6.67 -15.15
N GLU A 250 17.52 -7.14 -16.34
CA GLU A 250 16.56 -7.16 -17.48
C GLU A 250 15.36 -8.07 -17.16
N GLU A 251 15.61 -9.24 -16.60
CA GLU A 251 14.56 -10.17 -16.22
C GLU A 251 13.69 -9.65 -15.06
N LEU A 252 14.26 -8.93 -14.10
CA LEU A 252 13.49 -8.29 -13.03
C LEU A 252 12.62 -7.13 -13.54
N ASN A 253 13.13 -6.36 -14.51
CA ASN A 253 12.46 -5.20 -15.09
C ASN A 253 11.89 -5.51 -16.49
N ASN A 254 11.36 -6.71 -16.68
CA ASN A 254 10.84 -7.11 -17.98
C ASN A 254 9.60 -6.30 -18.41
N PRO A 255 9.30 -6.24 -19.71
CA PRO A 255 8.17 -5.47 -20.24
C PRO A 255 6.81 -5.86 -19.66
N ASN A 256 6.61 -7.10 -19.24
CA ASN A 256 5.36 -7.52 -18.59
C ASN A 256 5.20 -6.91 -17.19
N ALA A 257 6.29 -6.77 -16.42
CA ALA A 257 6.28 -6.09 -15.12
C ALA A 257 5.89 -4.61 -15.31
N GLU A 258 6.45 -3.95 -16.32
CA GLU A 258 6.09 -2.58 -16.67
C GLU A 258 4.61 -2.49 -17.08
N ARG A 259 4.13 -3.34 -17.98
CA ARG A 259 2.73 -3.39 -18.42
C ARG A 259 1.76 -3.54 -17.24
N ILE A 260 2.03 -4.45 -16.30
CA ILE A 260 1.20 -4.62 -15.09
C ILE A 260 1.20 -3.35 -14.26
N THR A 261 2.36 -2.74 -14.05
CA THR A 261 2.50 -1.50 -13.28
C THR A 261 1.72 -0.36 -13.93
N ARG A 262 1.87 -0.16 -15.24
CA ARG A 262 1.14 0.84 -16.02
C ARG A 262 -0.38 0.64 -15.91
N GLN A 263 -0.88 -0.58 -16.06
CA GLN A 263 -2.30 -0.89 -15.90
C GLN A 263 -2.83 -0.61 -14.48
N LEU A 264 -2.01 -0.85 -13.45
CA LEU A 264 -2.37 -0.51 -12.08
C LEU A 264 -2.55 1.00 -11.92
N PHE A 265 -1.61 1.81 -12.41
CA PHE A 265 -1.70 3.27 -12.35
C PHE A 265 -2.87 3.82 -13.16
N ALA A 266 -3.02 3.40 -14.41
CA ALA A 266 -4.12 3.86 -15.27
C ALA A 266 -5.50 3.61 -14.64
N ARG A 267 -5.68 2.50 -13.91
CA ARG A 267 -6.94 2.16 -13.24
C ARG A 267 -7.09 2.75 -11.85
N SER A 268 -6.06 3.38 -11.32
CA SER A 268 -6.10 3.97 -9.97
C SER A 268 -6.55 5.44 -9.97
N VAL A 269 -6.23 6.21 -11.00
CA VAL A 269 -6.58 7.62 -11.07
C VAL A 269 -8.09 7.81 -10.90
N THR A 270 -8.46 8.64 -9.93
CA THR A 270 -9.85 8.81 -9.50
C THR A 270 -10.33 10.23 -9.78
N LEU A 271 -11.39 10.36 -10.56
CA LEU A 271 -12.08 11.64 -10.79
C LEU A 271 -13.17 11.79 -9.73
N LEU A 272 -13.01 12.73 -8.80
CA LEU A 272 -13.94 12.99 -7.70
C LEU A 272 -15.02 14.00 -8.07
N GLU A 273 -14.64 15.08 -8.75
CA GLU A 273 -15.55 16.14 -9.21
C GLU A 273 -15.34 16.38 -10.70
N ASN A 274 -16.43 16.65 -11.43
CA ASN A 274 -16.40 16.98 -12.85
C ASN A 274 -17.60 17.84 -13.23
N LYS A 275 -17.52 19.13 -12.96
CA LYS A 275 -18.60 20.07 -13.24
C LYS A 275 -18.74 20.30 -14.73
N ASN A 276 -19.97 20.36 -15.21
CA ASN A 276 -20.31 20.57 -16.62
C ASN A 276 -19.63 19.58 -17.59
N ASN A 277 -19.23 18.39 -17.11
CA ASN A 277 -18.49 17.41 -17.88
C ASN A 277 -17.23 18.00 -18.55
N THR A 278 -16.50 18.84 -17.81
CA THR A 278 -15.28 19.51 -18.31
C THR A 278 -14.20 18.50 -18.71
N ILE A 279 -14.13 17.35 -18.02
CA ILE A 279 -13.20 16.25 -18.30
C ILE A 279 -13.98 15.09 -18.96
N PRO A 280 -13.48 14.52 -20.08
CA PRO A 280 -12.29 14.89 -20.87
C PRO A 280 -12.46 16.24 -21.58
N PHE A 281 -11.37 16.99 -21.74
CA PHE A 281 -11.42 18.26 -22.44
C PHE A 281 -11.95 18.09 -23.87
N SER A 282 -12.96 18.88 -24.24
CA SER A 282 -13.43 19.12 -25.60
C SER A 282 -12.94 20.48 -26.11
N ASP A 283 -13.14 20.76 -27.38
CA ASP A 283 -12.89 22.07 -28.01
C ASP A 283 -11.51 22.65 -27.68
N LEU A 284 -10.45 21.84 -27.88
CA LEU A 284 -9.07 22.24 -27.52
C LEU A 284 -8.65 23.54 -28.19
N GLU A 285 -9.13 23.81 -29.39
CA GLU A 285 -8.90 25.02 -30.18
C GLU A 285 -9.44 26.31 -29.52
N LYS A 286 -10.38 26.17 -28.59
CA LYS A 286 -10.96 27.31 -27.82
C LYS A 286 -10.30 27.47 -26.45
N ARG A 287 -9.38 26.57 -26.07
CA ARG A 287 -8.76 26.54 -24.75
C ARG A 287 -7.34 27.09 -24.78
N THR A 288 -7.05 27.88 -23.78
CA THR A 288 -5.70 28.30 -23.43
C THR A 288 -5.35 27.73 -22.08
N PHE A 289 -4.26 26.94 -22.01
CA PHE A 289 -3.94 26.15 -20.84
C PHE A 289 -2.77 26.73 -20.05
N GLY A 290 -2.98 26.99 -18.76
CA GLY A 290 -1.92 27.23 -17.79
C GLY A 290 -1.84 26.08 -16.79
N ALA A 291 -0.67 25.45 -16.65
CA ALA A 291 -0.47 24.36 -15.72
C ALA A 291 0.60 24.70 -14.67
N VAL A 292 0.19 24.82 -13.41
CA VAL A 292 1.12 25.09 -12.30
C VAL A 292 1.30 23.84 -11.43
N SER A 293 2.55 23.47 -11.17
CA SER A 293 2.90 22.42 -10.22
C SER A 293 3.33 23.05 -8.89
N VAL A 294 2.63 22.72 -7.80
CA VAL A 294 2.86 23.33 -6.48
C VAL A 294 3.56 22.34 -5.54
N GLY A 295 4.69 22.77 -4.96
CA GLY A 295 5.47 21.97 -4.01
C GLY A 295 6.68 21.26 -4.61
N VAL A 296 6.98 21.51 -5.88
CA VAL A 296 8.16 20.98 -6.61
C VAL A 296 8.96 22.12 -7.24
N LYS A 297 10.25 21.88 -7.49
CA LYS A 297 11.20 22.90 -8.00
C LYS A 297 11.64 22.64 -9.45
N ALA A 298 11.10 21.62 -10.10
CA ALA A 298 11.42 21.28 -11.48
C ALA A 298 10.16 20.93 -12.25
N LYS A 299 10.20 21.07 -13.58
CA LYS A 299 9.13 20.64 -14.49
C LYS A 299 8.82 19.16 -14.27
N THR A 300 7.56 18.80 -14.24
CA THR A 300 7.07 17.49 -13.83
C THR A 300 6.71 16.62 -15.03
N SER A 301 6.65 15.30 -14.85
CA SER A 301 6.13 14.36 -15.86
C SER A 301 4.68 14.68 -16.23
N PHE A 302 3.89 15.19 -15.27
CA PHE A 302 2.53 15.68 -15.51
C PHE A 302 2.51 16.80 -16.53
N GLN A 303 3.33 17.84 -16.34
CA GLN A 303 3.41 18.96 -17.28
C GLN A 303 3.95 18.55 -18.65
N ASN A 304 4.89 17.61 -18.69
CA ASN A 304 5.39 17.07 -19.96
C ASN A 304 4.27 16.33 -20.71
N MET A 305 3.52 15.47 -20.02
CA MET A 305 2.44 14.71 -20.64
C MET A 305 1.29 15.61 -21.09
N LEU A 306 0.93 16.66 -20.32
CA LEU A 306 -0.06 17.65 -20.78
C LEU A 306 0.34 18.28 -22.12
N GLN A 307 1.63 18.59 -22.31
CA GLN A 307 2.15 19.19 -23.55
C GLN A 307 2.14 18.23 -24.76
N ASN A 308 2.01 16.91 -24.53
CA ASN A 308 1.82 15.97 -25.62
C ASN A 308 0.40 16.04 -26.25
N TYR A 309 -0.56 16.62 -25.52
CA TYR A 309 -1.95 16.73 -25.97
C TYR A 309 -2.37 18.11 -26.46
N ALA A 310 -1.77 19.19 -25.91
CA ALA A 310 -2.12 20.56 -26.25
C ALA A 310 -0.96 21.53 -25.93
N GLU A 311 -1.05 22.75 -26.45
CA GLU A 311 -0.17 23.83 -26.04
C GLU A 311 -0.48 24.26 -24.62
N VAL A 312 0.33 23.81 -23.66
CA VAL A 312 0.18 24.07 -22.23
C VAL A 312 1.40 24.83 -21.71
N THR A 313 1.17 25.97 -21.06
CA THR A 313 2.25 26.77 -20.45
C THR A 313 2.52 26.25 -19.03
N PRO A 314 3.69 25.64 -18.76
CA PRO A 314 4.04 25.15 -17.44
C PRO A 314 4.59 26.25 -16.55
N SER A 315 4.25 26.22 -15.26
CA SER A 315 4.83 27.07 -14.23
C SER A 315 4.99 26.29 -12.91
N LEU A 316 5.72 26.88 -11.96
CA LEU A 316 6.04 26.25 -10.68
C LEU A 316 5.72 27.22 -9.54
N LEU A 317 5.23 26.66 -8.42
CA LEU A 317 5.09 27.37 -7.14
C LEU A 317 5.63 26.47 -6.02
N TYR A 318 6.45 26.99 -5.13
CA TYR A 318 6.99 26.21 -4.01
C TYR A 318 7.36 27.11 -2.82
N ALA A 319 7.34 26.55 -1.65
CA ALA A 319 7.76 27.22 -0.42
C ALA A 319 9.21 27.70 -0.52
N GLY A 320 9.44 28.98 -0.19
CA GLY A 320 10.75 29.64 -0.33
C GLY A 320 11.02 30.30 -1.69
N MET A 321 10.05 30.27 -2.61
CA MET A 321 10.13 31.07 -3.84
C MET A 321 10.07 32.57 -3.51
N LYS A 322 10.81 33.42 -4.27
CA LYS A 322 10.80 34.87 -4.05
C LYS A 322 9.38 35.44 -4.19
N PRO A 323 8.91 36.29 -3.27
CA PRO A 323 7.55 36.81 -3.28
C PRO A 323 7.12 37.47 -4.60
N ALA A 324 7.99 38.21 -5.24
CA ALA A 324 7.75 38.86 -6.54
C ALA A 324 7.43 37.82 -7.63
N LEU A 325 8.27 36.77 -7.76
CA LEU A 325 8.04 35.68 -8.72
C LEU A 325 6.78 34.89 -8.40
N THR A 326 6.51 34.66 -7.11
CA THR A 326 5.25 33.98 -6.68
C THR A 326 4.02 34.76 -7.14
N ASN A 327 4.01 36.07 -6.91
CA ASN A 327 2.90 36.94 -7.30
C ASN A 327 2.75 37.01 -8.83
N GLU A 328 3.84 37.14 -9.55
CA GLU A 328 3.87 37.13 -11.01
C GLU A 328 3.31 35.82 -11.57
N THR A 329 3.75 34.67 -11.07
CA THR A 329 3.26 33.36 -11.51
C THR A 329 1.76 33.24 -11.28
N ILE A 330 1.26 33.63 -10.09
CA ILE A 330 -0.19 33.57 -9.78
C ILE A 330 -0.98 34.53 -10.70
N GLN A 331 -0.45 35.73 -10.98
CA GLN A 331 -1.10 36.69 -11.86
C GLN A 331 -1.16 36.19 -13.31
N GLN A 332 -0.08 35.55 -13.78
CA GLN A 332 -0.03 34.99 -15.13
C GLN A 332 -1.09 33.91 -15.37
N LEU A 333 -1.52 33.16 -14.34
CA LEU A 333 -2.59 32.16 -14.46
C LEU A 333 -3.90 32.77 -14.97
N SER A 334 -4.16 34.03 -14.70
CA SER A 334 -5.40 34.72 -15.16
C SER A 334 -5.45 34.98 -16.68
N LYS A 335 -4.35 34.73 -17.42
CA LYS A 335 -4.31 34.82 -18.87
C LYS A 335 -4.92 33.59 -19.57
N TYR A 336 -5.09 32.50 -18.83
CA TYR A 336 -5.58 31.23 -19.36
C TYR A 336 -7.05 31.02 -18.98
N ASN A 337 -7.84 30.47 -19.90
CA ASN A 337 -9.22 30.11 -19.63
C ASN A 337 -9.35 28.70 -19.02
N THR A 338 -8.28 27.91 -19.05
CA THR A 338 -8.22 26.58 -18.42
C THR A 338 -6.98 26.50 -17.54
N ILE A 339 -7.20 26.42 -16.23
CA ILE A 339 -6.11 26.42 -15.22
C ILE A 339 -6.04 25.07 -14.57
N ILE A 340 -4.88 24.42 -14.65
CA ILE A 340 -4.60 23.10 -14.08
C ILE A 340 -3.58 23.26 -12.95
N ILE A 341 -3.91 22.79 -11.75
CA ILE A 341 -3.03 22.88 -10.57
C ILE A 341 -2.66 21.47 -10.11
N GLY A 342 -1.41 21.07 -10.30
CA GLY A 342 -0.83 19.85 -9.75
C GLY A 342 -0.31 20.09 -8.33
N ILE A 343 -0.75 19.28 -7.36
CA ILE A 343 -0.46 19.44 -5.93
C ILE A 343 0.43 18.29 -5.48
N TYR A 344 1.68 18.61 -5.05
CA TYR A 344 2.75 17.64 -4.76
C TYR A 344 3.19 17.65 -3.30
N SER A 345 2.58 18.48 -2.45
CA SER A 345 3.06 18.64 -1.07
C SER A 345 1.91 18.92 -0.11
N GLU A 346 2.00 18.33 1.08
CA GLU A 346 1.08 18.52 2.20
C GLU A 346 1.60 19.56 3.21
N LYS A 347 2.72 20.24 2.91
CA LYS A 347 3.28 21.27 3.78
C LYS A 347 2.40 22.52 3.77
N LYS A 348 2.18 23.11 4.95
CA LYS A 348 1.29 24.27 5.15
C LYS A 348 1.58 25.43 4.18
N GLU A 349 2.85 25.74 3.96
CA GLU A 349 3.26 26.84 3.09
C GLU A 349 2.83 26.58 1.62
N ASN A 350 2.90 25.32 1.15
CA ASN A 350 2.49 24.98 -0.20
C ASN A 350 0.96 24.93 -0.31
N ILE A 351 0.24 24.52 0.75
CA ILE A 351 -1.23 24.59 0.80
C ILE A 351 -1.70 26.04 0.61
N GLU A 352 -1.08 26.98 1.30
CA GLU A 352 -1.40 28.42 1.15
C GLU A 352 -1.11 28.94 -0.26
N LEU A 353 -0.05 28.46 -0.93
CA LEU A 353 0.23 28.80 -2.33
C LEU A 353 -0.88 28.28 -3.27
N VAL A 354 -1.37 27.08 -3.07
CA VAL A 354 -2.50 26.52 -3.85
C VAL A 354 -3.73 27.38 -3.64
N LYS A 355 -4.12 27.70 -2.39
CA LYS A 355 -5.28 28.54 -2.08
C LYS A 355 -5.19 29.92 -2.74
N ARG A 356 -4.02 30.53 -2.72
CA ARG A 356 -3.78 31.81 -3.40
C ARG A 356 -3.92 31.69 -4.93
N ALA A 357 -3.38 30.62 -5.52
CA ALA A 357 -3.49 30.36 -6.95
C ALA A 357 -4.95 30.13 -7.41
N CYS A 358 -5.79 29.54 -6.55
CA CYS A 358 -7.20 29.27 -6.81
C CYS A 358 -8.11 30.49 -6.66
N LYS A 359 -7.71 31.51 -5.88
CA LYS A 359 -8.57 32.63 -5.50
C LYS A 359 -9.21 33.35 -6.71
N GLY A 360 -10.55 33.33 -6.76
CA GLY A 360 -11.33 33.96 -7.84
C GLY A 360 -11.25 33.23 -9.19
N LYS A 361 -10.81 31.97 -9.20
CA LYS A 361 -10.67 31.12 -10.39
C LYS A 361 -11.44 29.81 -10.22
N ARG A 362 -11.65 29.10 -11.32
CA ARG A 362 -12.27 27.76 -11.36
C ARG A 362 -11.23 26.75 -11.86
N PRO A 363 -10.30 26.33 -11.01
CA PRO A 363 -9.22 25.46 -11.44
C PRO A 363 -9.64 24.00 -11.57
N ILE A 364 -8.83 23.22 -12.28
CA ILE A 364 -8.81 21.78 -12.21
C ILE A 364 -7.70 21.39 -11.24
N LEU A 365 -8.05 20.69 -10.16
CA LEU A 365 -7.14 20.31 -9.11
C LEU A 365 -6.72 18.85 -9.27
N VAL A 366 -5.42 18.57 -9.32
CA VAL A 366 -4.85 17.23 -9.46
C VAL A 366 -3.93 16.96 -8.28
N PHE A 367 -4.26 16.00 -7.45
CA PHE A 367 -3.57 15.70 -6.20
C PHE A 367 -2.64 14.49 -6.37
N PHE A 368 -1.34 14.73 -6.22
CA PHE A 368 -0.27 13.74 -6.20
C PHE A 368 0.24 13.45 -4.77
N VAL A 369 -0.66 13.48 -3.82
CA VAL A 369 -0.45 13.33 -2.37
C VAL A 369 -1.44 12.34 -1.76
N SER A 370 -1.36 12.12 -0.45
CA SER A 370 -2.34 11.28 0.26
C SER A 370 -3.79 11.78 0.05
N PRO A 371 -4.79 10.90 -0.09
CA PRO A 371 -6.19 11.32 -0.19
C PRO A 371 -6.67 12.11 1.04
N TYR A 372 -6.11 11.86 2.21
CA TYR A 372 -6.44 12.61 3.43
C TYR A 372 -6.03 14.09 3.35
N ALA A 373 -5.10 14.46 2.46
CA ALA A 373 -4.72 15.85 2.21
C ALA A 373 -5.87 16.71 1.71
N LEU A 374 -6.92 16.13 1.10
CA LEU A 374 -8.10 16.85 0.63
C LEU A 374 -8.77 17.69 1.74
N ASN A 375 -8.67 17.23 3.01
CA ASN A 375 -9.20 17.98 4.15
C ASN A 375 -8.62 19.39 4.29
N ALA A 376 -7.37 19.60 3.89
CA ALA A 376 -6.71 20.89 3.94
C ALA A 376 -7.18 21.88 2.85
N TYR A 377 -7.93 21.38 1.87
CA TYR A 377 -8.39 22.13 0.71
C TYR A 377 -9.92 22.27 0.63
N LYS A 378 -10.65 21.85 1.67
CA LYS A 378 -12.12 21.83 1.72
C LYS A 378 -12.79 23.16 1.33
N ASP A 379 -12.10 24.26 1.58
CA ASP A 379 -12.56 25.62 1.30
C ASP A 379 -12.47 26.01 -0.18
N ILE A 380 -11.62 25.35 -0.96
CA ILE A 380 -11.43 25.66 -2.40
C ILE A 380 -11.99 24.57 -3.33
N LEU A 381 -12.25 23.35 -2.83
CA LEU A 381 -12.84 22.28 -3.64
C LEU A 381 -14.18 22.68 -4.28
N PRO A 382 -15.10 23.40 -3.59
CA PRO A 382 -16.36 23.82 -4.18
C PRO A 382 -16.22 24.72 -5.43
N ASP A 383 -15.12 25.45 -5.57
CA ASP A 383 -14.86 26.32 -6.72
C ASP A 383 -14.15 25.60 -7.87
N ALA A 384 -13.60 24.42 -7.63
CA ALA A 384 -12.93 23.64 -8.68
C ALA A 384 -13.91 23.16 -9.76
N GLU A 385 -13.48 23.18 -11.02
CA GLU A 385 -14.23 22.57 -12.14
C GLU A 385 -14.11 21.05 -12.15
N ALA A 386 -12.93 20.53 -11.78
CA ALA A 386 -12.72 19.12 -11.60
C ALA A 386 -11.71 18.87 -10.47
N VAL A 387 -11.85 17.73 -9.79
CA VAL A 387 -10.96 17.26 -8.73
C VAL A 387 -10.52 15.85 -9.07
N ILE A 388 -9.21 15.66 -9.22
CA ILE A 388 -8.60 14.38 -9.56
C ILE A 388 -7.62 13.96 -8.46
N MET A 389 -7.72 12.71 -8.03
CA MET A 389 -6.81 12.10 -7.09
C MET A 389 -5.93 11.07 -7.81
N ALA A 390 -4.62 11.34 -7.86
CA ALA A 390 -3.61 10.47 -8.42
C ALA A 390 -2.74 9.77 -7.34
N TYR A 391 -2.94 10.10 -6.07
CA TYR A 391 -2.42 9.47 -4.85
C TYR A 391 -0.93 9.59 -4.59
N GLU A 392 -0.08 9.63 -5.61
CA GLU A 392 1.38 9.73 -5.47
C GLU A 392 2.01 10.44 -6.66
N SER A 393 3.25 10.90 -6.50
CA SER A 393 3.96 11.73 -7.47
C SER A 393 4.96 10.95 -8.35
N THR A 394 4.73 9.63 -8.54
CA THR A 394 5.54 8.86 -9.49
C THR A 394 5.29 9.31 -10.94
N PRO A 395 6.24 9.15 -11.87
CA PRO A 395 6.04 9.53 -13.27
C PRO A 395 4.76 8.96 -13.87
N LEU A 396 4.48 7.66 -13.67
CA LEU A 396 3.28 7.01 -14.21
C LEU A 396 1.97 7.58 -13.64
N ALA A 397 1.91 7.89 -12.34
CA ALA A 397 0.73 8.51 -11.74
C ALA A 397 0.47 9.90 -12.36
N GLN A 398 1.53 10.65 -12.64
CA GLN A 398 1.48 11.96 -13.25
C GLN A 398 1.05 11.91 -14.72
N GLU A 399 1.61 10.98 -15.48
CA GLU A 399 1.28 10.77 -16.89
C GLU A 399 -0.18 10.37 -17.06
N TYR A 400 -0.67 9.37 -16.32
CA TYR A 400 -2.06 8.94 -16.40
C TYR A 400 -3.06 9.98 -15.88
N ALA A 401 -2.69 10.83 -14.92
CA ALA A 401 -3.53 11.95 -14.53
C ALA A 401 -3.66 12.97 -15.68
N ALA A 402 -2.60 13.23 -16.44
CA ALA A 402 -2.66 14.08 -17.62
C ALA A 402 -3.49 13.44 -18.75
N GLU A 403 -3.27 12.14 -19.01
CA GLU A 403 -4.07 11.40 -20.02
C GLU A 403 -5.56 11.41 -19.70
N LEU A 404 -5.94 11.28 -18.42
CA LEU A 404 -7.33 11.37 -17.99
C LEU A 404 -7.96 12.71 -18.37
N LEU A 405 -7.25 13.81 -18.18
CA LEU A 405 -7.73 15.15 -18.50
C LEU A 405 -8.08 15.30 -19.99
N PHE A 406 -7.30 14.67 -20.85
CA PHE A 406 -7.49 14.73 -22.29
C PHE A 406 -8.30 13.56 -22.88
N GLY A 407 -8.67 12.57 -22.04
CA GLY A 407 -9.44 11.40 -22.49
C GLY A 407 -8.60 10.32 -23.16
N GLY A 408 -7.29 10.27 -22.92
CA GLY A 408 -6.41 9.18 -23.33
C GLY A 408 -6.66 7.90 -22.53
N ILE A 409 -7.15 8.02 -21.31
CA ILE A 409 -7.69 6.93 -20.49
C ILE A 409 -9.08 7.25 -19.96
N GLU A 410 -9.82 6.22 -19.58
CA GLU A 410 -11.09 6.36 -18.88
C GLU A 410 -10.89 6.50 -17.36
N ALA A 411 -11.71 7.30 -16.68
CA ALA A 411 -11.75 7.32 -15.22
C ALA A 411 -12.44 6.03 -14.70
N LYS A 412 -11.73 5.22 -13.95
CA LYS A 412 -12.23 3.98 -13.31
C LYS A 412 -11.91 3.88 -11.84
N GLY A 413 -10.96 4.67 -11.35
CA GLY A 413 -10.54 4.68 -9.97
C GLY A 413 -11.69 5.00 -9.02
N LYS A 414 -11.62 4.45 -7.83
CA LYS A 414 -12.55 4.71 -6.73
C LYS A 414 -11.78 5.09 -5.49
N LEU A 415 -12.27 6.10 -4.77
CA LEU A 415 -11.65 6.54 -3.53
C LEU A 415 -11.56 5.35 -2.54
N PRO A 416 -10.38 5.02 -2.03
CA PRO A 416 -10.19 3.81 -1.20
C PRO A 416 -10.47 4.04 0.28
N VAL A 417 -10.71 5.28 0.69
CA VAL A 417 -10.84 5.72 2.08
C VAL A 417 -11.96 6.76 2.19
N ASN A 418 -12.48 6.95 3.41
CA ASN A 418 -13.40 8.04 3.71
C ASN A 418 -12.62 9.32 3.99
N ILE A 419 -13.06 10.43 3.41
CA ILE A 419 -12.58 11.78 3.73
C ILE A 419 -13.73 12.50 4.43
N GLN A 420 -13.63 12.57 5.75
CA GLN A 420 -14.72 13.02 6.60
C GLN A 420 -15.25 14.39 6.18
N GLY A 421 -16.56 14.44 5.93
CA GLY A 421 -17.26 15.66 5.52
C GLY A 421 -17.01 16.10 4.06
N LEU A 422 -16.31 15.30 3.24
CA LEU A 422 -16.04 15.59 1.83
C LEU A 422 -16.47 14.47 0.90
N TYR A 423 -15.83 13.28 1.01
CA TYR A 423 -16.04 12.18 0.09
C TYR A 423 -16.14 10.85 0.82
N ALA A 424 -17.05 10.00 0.38
CA ALA A 424 -17.15 8.63 0.90
C ALA A 424 -16.22 7.66 0.14
N MET A 425 -15.78 6.60 0.83
CA MET A 425 -15.10 5.49 0.19
C MET A 425 -15.95 4.90 -0.95
N GLY A 426 -15.34 4.63 -2.08
CA GLY A 426 -16.01 4.11 -3.28
C GLY A 426 -16.50 5.19 -4.23
N GLU A 427 -16.44 6.46 -3.87
CA GLU A 427 -16.73 7.56 -4.79
C GLU A 427 -15.72 7.65 -5.93
N GLY A 428 -16.15 8.23 -7.03
CA GLY A 428 -15.37 8.45 -8.24
C GLY A 428 -16.28 8.38 -9.47
N LEU A 429 -16.12 9.34 -10.35
CA LEU A 429 -16.87 9.48 -11.59
C LEU A 429 -16.26 8.60 -12.69
N LYS A 430 -17.00 8.38 -13.76
CA LYS A 430 -16.53 7.69 -14.96
C LYS A 430 -16.47 8.66 -16.13
N THR A 431 -15.47 8.49 -16.98
CA THR A 431 -15.37 9.23 -18.24
C THR A 431 -15.10 8.25 -19.40
N PRO A 432 -15.51 8.57 -20.62
CA PRO A 432 -15.13 7.79 -21.79
C PRO A 432 -13.68 8.08 -22.20
N ILE A 433 -13.11 7.18 -23.01
CA ILE A 433 -11.92 7.47 -23.82
C ILE A 433 -12.37 8.27 -25.03
N THR A 434 -11.73 9.39 -25.28
CA THR A 434 -12.07 10.30 -26.40
C THR A 434 -10.89 10.59 -27.33
N ARG A 435 -9.67 10.20 -26.91
CA ARG A 435 -8.43 10.35 -27.68
C ARG A 435 -7.53 9.14 -27.48
N LEU A 436 -6.50 9.05 -28.30
CA LEU A 436 -5.45 8.04 -28.13
C LEU A 436 -4.66 8.32 -26.85
N GLY A 437 -4.42 7.27 -26.06
CA GLY A 437 -3.51 7.28 -24.94
C GLY A 437 -2.10 6.89 -25.35
N TYR A 438 -1.15 7.10 -24.47
CA TYR A 438 0.24 6.67 -24.61
C TYR A 438 0.42 5.29 -23.98
N ALA A 439 0.85 4.32 -24.76
CA ALA A 439 1.02 2.93 -24.34
C ALA A 439 2.37 2.38 -24.77
N THR A 440 2.85 1.37 -24.03
CA THR A 440 3.98 0.56 -24.49
C THR A 440 3.52 -0.46 -25.53
N PRO A 441 4.43 -1.02 -26.36
CA PRO A 441 4.09 -2.09 -27.27
C PRO A 441 3.35 -3.24 -26.61
N GLU A 442 3.76 -3.62 -25.39
CA GLU A 442 3.17 -4.71 -24.63
C GLU A 442 1.74 -4.42 -24.17
N GLU A 443 1.40 -3.17 -23.90
CA GLU A 443 0.01 -2.76 -23.61
C GLU A 443 -0.87 -2.89 -24.85
N ALA A 444 -0.30 -2.70 -26.05
CA ALA A 444 -0.95 -2.90 -27.33
C ALA A 444 -0.92 -4.36 -27.83
N GLY A 445 -0.37 -5.29 -27.04
CA GLY A 445 -0.26 -6.71 -27.39
C GLY A 445 0.89 -7.03 -28.35
N MET A 446 1.85 -6.12 -28.50
CA MET A 446 3.07 -6.31 -29.28
C MET A 446 4.24 -6.69 -28.36
N ASP A 447 5.29 -7.27 -28.93
CA ASP A 447 6.54 -7.57 -28.21
C ASP A 447 7.61 -6.57 -28.64
N SER A 448 8.09 -5.71 -27.72
CA SER A 448 9.12 -4.71 -28.00
C SER A 448 10.50 -5.29 -28.31
N ARG A 449 10.70 -6.61 -28.13
CA ARG A 449 11.95 -7.32 -28.45
C ARG A 449 12.03 -7.81 -29.88
N ILE A 450 10.95 -7.68 -30.63
CA ILE A 450 10.86 -7.98 -32.08
C ILE A 450 11.05 -6.71 -32.87
#